data_91a22dbf179684feba8d490394855e73
#
_entry.id   91a22dbf179684feba8d490394855e73
#
_cell.length_a   1.000
_cell.length_b   1.000
_cell.length_c   1.000
_cell.angle_alpha   90.00
_cell.angle_beta   90.00
_cell.angle_gamma   90.00
#
_symmetry.space_group_name_H-M   'P 1'
#
loop_
_entity.id
_entity.type
_entity.pdbx_description
1 polymer ?
#
loop_
_entity_poly.entity_id
_entity_poly.type
_entity_poly.pdbx_seq_one_letter_code
_entity_poly.pdbx_strand_id
1 'polypeptide(L)'
;IVPVDFAARMVAEVVMRPQFHGRIYHLTNPDPPRNEFIKECYESYFELEGGYFADPKDALEQLSAAESILWDQYALAAPRLQHTPDFDVTNARQVMDAAELSFPKLDQDRVFKLLDYATAQKWGKLNGNGRKTPARS
;
A
#
# COMPACT_ATOMS: atom_id res chain seq x y z
N ILE A 1 1.93 -2.57 0.06
CA ILE A 1 2.88 -1.43 -0.07
C ILE A 1 4.26 -2.01 -0.33
N VAL A 2 4.94 -1.51 -1.36
CA VAL A 2 6.32 -1.86 -1.69
C VAL A 2 7.13 -0.56 -1.73
N PRO A 3 8.19 -0.41 -0.91
CA PRO A 3 9.04 0.76 -0.96
C PRO A 3 9.76 0.89 -2.31
N VAL A 4 9.82 2.10 -2.85
CA VAL A 4 10.38 2.36 -4.18
C VAL A 4 11.88 2.06 -4.25
N ASP A 5 12.61 2.32 -3.19
CA ASP A 5 14.04 2.02 -3.06
C ASP A 5 14.31 0.51 -3.06
N PHE A 6 13.48 -0.28 -2.38
CA PHE A 6 13.55 -1.74 -2.45
C PHE A 6 13.26 -2.23 -3.87
N ALA A 7 12.19 -1.73 -4.50
CA ALA A 7 11.85 -2.12 -5.88
C ALA A 7 12.99 -1.77 -6.85
N ALA A 8 13.57 -0.58 -6.73
CA ALA A 8 14.70 -0.15 -7.56
C ALA A 8 15.92 -1.06 -7.39
N ARG A 9 16.26 -1.45 -6.17
CA ARG A 9 17.36 -2.40 -5.90
C ARG A 9 17.08 -3.76 -6.50
N MET A 10 15.86 -4.30 -6.35
CA MET A 10 15.46 -5.57 -6.95
C MET A 10 15.61 -5.55 -8.48
N VAL A 11 15.16 -4.47 -9.14
CA VAL A 11 15.32 -4.31 -10.59
C VAL A 11 16.79 -4.26 -10.97
N ALA A 12 17.61 -3.51 -10.24
CA ALA A 12 19.05 -3.43 -10.50
C ALA A 12 19.72 -4.81 -10.38
N GLU A 13 19.39 -5.59 -9.35
CA GLU A 13 19.93 -6.94 -9.16
C GLU A 13 19.53 -7.90 -10.31
N VAL A 14 18.29 -7.83 -10.78
CA VAL A 14 17.85 -8.61 -11.94
C VAL A 14 18.61 -8.21 -13.19
N VAL A 15 18.78 -6.91 -13.45
CA VAL A 15 19.48 -6.40 -14.64
C VAL A 15 20.95 -6.80 -14.64
N MET A 16 21.61 -6.72 -13.48
CA MET A 16 23.05 -6.99 -13.35
C MET A 16 23.38 -8.49 -13.36
N ARG A 17 22.41 -9.37 -13.21
CA ARG A 17 22.63 -10.82 -13.09
C ARG A 17 21.90 -11.59 -14.18
N PRO A 18 22.61 -11.97 -15.29
CA PRO A 18 22.01 -12.65 -16.45
C PRO A 18 21.21 -13.91 -16.13
N GLN A 19 21.56 -14.64 -15.07
CA GLN A 19 20.84 -15.85 -14.63
C GLN A 19 19.39 -15.57 -14.20
N PHE A 20 19.03 -14.32 -13.97
CA PHE A 20 17.67 -13.90 -13.60
C PHE A 20 16.88 -13.35 -14.79
N HIS A 21 17.48 -13.21 -15.97
CA HIS A 21 16.78 -12.67 -17.14
C HIS A 21 15.68 -13.62 -17.67
N GLY A 22 14.68 -13.06 -18.36
CA GLY A 22 13.64 -13.83 -19.03
C GLY A 22 12.58 -14.44 -18.08
N ARG A 23 12.47 -13.95 -16.84
CA ARG A 23 11.48 -14.41 -15.86
C ARG A 23 10.51 -13.30 -15.46
N ILE A 24 9.37 -13.69 -14.92
CA ILE A 24 8.39 -12.77 -14.31
C ILE A 24 8.68 -12.66 -12.81
N TYR A 25 8.68 -11.44 -12.30
CA TYR A 25 8.94 -11.12 -10.90
C TYR A 25 7.76 -10.36 -10.30
N HIS A 26 7.10 -10.94 -9.32
CA HIS A 26 6.10 -10.23 -8.51
C HIS A 26 6.81 -9.62 -7.31
N LEU A 27 6.96 -8.29 -7.32
CA LEU A 27 7.54 -7.53 -6.22
C LEU A 27 6.44 -7.13 -5.24
N THR A 28 5.92 -8.10 -4.52
CA THR A 28 4.91 -7.90 -3.48
C THR A 28 5.51 -8.18 -2.11
N ASN A 29 4.90 -7.64 -1.06
CA ASN A 29 5.30 -7.98 0.30
C ASN A 29 4.96 -9.47 0.55
N PRO A 30 5.96 -10.32 0.85
CA PRO A 30 5.73 -11.74 1.12
C PRO A 30 5.03 -11.98 2.47
N ASP A 31 5.01 -10.99 3.36
CA ASP A 31 4.35 -11.01 4.67
C ASP A 31 3.60 -9.67 4.87
N PRO A 32 2.45 -9.50 4.20
CA PRO A 32 1.71 -8.25 4.29
C PRO A 32 1.12 -8.09 5.69
N PRO A 33 1.13 -6.86 6.23
CA PRO A 33 0.51 -6.59 7.51
C PRO A 33 -1.00 -6.86 7.43
N ARG A 34 -1.57 -7.28 8.55
CA ARG A 34 -3.02 -7.46 8.67
C ARG A 34 -3.73 -6.10 8.58
N ASN A 35 -4.97 -6.13 8.10
CA ASN A 35 -5.78 -4.91 8.00
C ASN A 35 -6.02 -4.26 9.37
N GLU A 36 -6.11 -5.07 10.44
CA GLU A 36 -6.23 -4.61 11.82
C GLU A 36 -5.05 -3.73 12.22
N PHE A 37 -3.83 -4.15 11.91
CA PHE A 37 -2.62 -3.35 12.20
C PHE A 37 -2.64 -2.01 11.46
N ILE A 38 -3.05 -2.00 10.20
CA ILE A 38 -3.17 -0.76 9.43
C ILE A 38 -4.23 0.15 10.03
N LYS A 39 -5.40 -0.40 10.41
CA LYS A 39 -6.45 0.33 11.10
C LYS A 39 -5.95 0.96 12.39
N GLU A 40 -5.28 0.18 13.26
CA GLU A 40 -4.71 0.66 14.52
C GLU A 40 -3.71 1.80 14.29
N CYS A 41 -2.87 1.72 13.25
CA CYS A 41 -1.96 2.81 12.88
C CYS A 41 -2.72 4.09 12.51
N TYR A 42 -3.79 3.97 11.72
CA TYR A 42 -4.61 5.13 11.34
C TYR A 42 -5.35 5.73 12.54
N GLU A 43 -5.95 4.90 13.38
CA GLU A 43 -6.63 5.34 14.59
C GLU A 43 -5.66 6.08 15.52
N SER A 44 -4.49 5.49 15.75
CA SER A 44 -3.45 6.12 16.58
C SER A 44 -2.94 7.43 15.99
N TYR A 45 -2.74 7.51 14.67
CA TYR A 45 -2.19 8.70 14.02
C TYR A 45 -3.17 9.87 13.99
N PHE A 46 -4.45 9.60 13.74
CA PHE A 46 -5.49 10.62 13.63
C PHE A 46 -6.31 10.81 14.90
N GLU A 47 -5.94 10.12 15.98
CA GLU A 47 -6.68 10.16 17.26
C GLU A 47 -8.18 9.80 17.07
N LEU A 48 -8.42 8.77 16.25
CA LEU A 48 -9.76 8.27 15.96
C LEU A 48 -10.10 7.10 16.87
N GLU A 49 -11.38 6.97 17.20
CA GLU A 49 -11.90 5.85 17.99
C GLU A 49 -13.14 5.24 17.33
N GLY A 50 -13.38 3.97 17.60
CA GLY A 50 -14.65 3.30 17.27
C GLY A 50 -14.73 2.73 15.85
N GLY A 51 -13.64 2.73 15.07
CA GLY A 51 -13.63 2.05 13.78
C GLY A 51 -13.73 0.53 13.95
N TYR A 52 -14.53 -0.13 13.14
CA TYR A 52 -14.65 -1.59 13.11
C TYR A 52 -14.78 -2.11 11.66
N PHE A 53 -14.41 -3.37 11.46
CA PHE A 53 -14.65 -4.04 10.19
C PHE A 53 -16.07 -4.58 10.18
N ALA A 54 -16.89 -4.07 9.26
CA ALA A 54 -18.26 -4.52 9.08
C ALA A 54 -18.36 -5.53 7.92
N ASP A 55 -19.37 -6.41 7.96
CA ASP A 55 -19.71 -7.19 6.78
C ASP A 55 -20.20 -6.22 5.69
N PRO A 56 -19.69 -6.32 4.45
CA PRO A 56 -20.10 -5.43 3.37
C PRO A 56 -21.60 -5.41 3.11
N LYS A 57 -22.30 -6.51 3.40
CA LYS A 57 -23.76 -6.61 3.22
C LYS A 57 -24.51 -5.80 4.27
N ASP A 58 -24.04 -5.81 5.50
CA ASP A 58 -24.69 -5.12 6.62
C ASP A 58 -24.32 -3.63 6.64
N ALA A 59 -23.10 -3.29 6.21
CA ALA A 59 -22.61 -1.92 6.22
C ALA A 59 -23.39 -0.98 5.29
N LEU A 60 -23.89 -1.47 4.15
CA LEU A 60 -24.58 -0.64 3.16
C LEU A 60 -25.96 -0.14 3.62
N GLU A 61 -26.59 -0.80 4.58
CA GLU A 61 -27.93 -0.44 5.04
C GLU A 61 -27.95 0.68 6.11
N GLN A 62 -26.80 0.98 6.72
CA GLN A 62 -26.71 1.87 7.88
C GLN A 62 -25.60 2.91 7.79
N LEU A 63 -25.18 3.29 6.57
CA LEU A 63 -24.13 4.28 6.38
C LEU A 63 -24.55 5.66 6.90
N SER A 64 -23.71 6.29 7.70
CA SER A 64 -23.82 7.72 7.98
C SER A 64 -23.58 8.56 6.72
N ALA A 65 -23.96 9.83 6.74
CA ALA A 65 -23.74 10.72 5.60
C ALA A 65 -22.25 10.83 5.19
N ALA A 66 -21.34 10.80 6.16
CA ALA A 66 -19.89 10.82 5.90
C ALA A 66 -19.40 9.51 5.28
N GLU A 67 -19.88 8.37 5.78
CA GLU A 67 -19.56 7.05 5.25
C GLU A 67 -20.10 6.87 3.82
N SER A 68 -21.29 7.39 3.52
CA SER A 68 -21.86 7.37 2.17
C SER A 68 -20.98 8.09 1.17
N ILE A 69 -20.44 9.26 1.52
CA ILE A 69 -19.52 10.02 0.65
C ILE A 69 -18.24 9.22 0.41
N LEU A 70 -17.69 8.60 1.44
CA LEU A 70 -16.50 7.75 1.31
C LEU A 70 -16.81 6.52 0.49
N TRP A 71 -17.94 5.87 0.71
CA TRP A 71 -18.34 4.68 -0.04
C TRP A 71 -18.47 4.95 -1.52
N ASP A 72 -19.12 6.06 -1.92
CA ASP A 72 -19.25 6.44 -3.32
C ASP A 72 -17.90 6.60 -4.04
N GLN A 73 -16.88 7.07 -3.31
CA GLN A 73 -15.53 7.20 -3.85
C GLN A 73 -14.79 5.86 -3.92
N TYR A 74 -15.04 4.95 -3.00
CA TYR A 74 -14.31 3.68 -2.87
C TYR A 74 -15.07 2.47 -3.41
N ALA A 75 -16.35 2.59 -3.75
CA ALA A 75 -17.18 1.47 -4.21
C ALA A 75 -16.56 0.69 -5.39
N LEU A 76 -15.90 1.39 -6.32
CA LEU A 76 -15.19 0.76 -7.44
C LEU A 76 -13.93 0.00 -7.01
N ALA A 77 -13.32 0.38 -5.90
CA ALA A 77 -12.12 -0.26 -5.37
C ALA A 77 -12.44 -1.37 -4.35
N ALA A 78 -13.59 -1.30 -3.69
CA ALA A 78 -13.99 -2.22 -2.62
C ALA A 78 -13.88 -3.71 -3.00
N PRO A 79 -14.33 -4.18 -4.18
CA PRO A 79 -14.16 -5.58 -4.57
C PRO A 79 -12.69 -6.02 -4.68
N ARG A 80 -11.78 -5.08 -5.02
CA ARG A 80 -10.34 -5.36 -5.12
C ARG A 80 -9.68 -5.40 -3.75
N LEU A 81 -10.24 -4.73 -2.75
CA LEU A 81 -9.73 -4.74 -1.38
C LEU A 81 -10.17 -5.99 -0.61
N GLN A 82 -11.25 -6.63 -1.02
CA GLN A 82 -11.77 -7.86 -0.42
C GLN A 82 -10.94 -9.11 -0.78
N HIS A 83 -10.28 -9.09 -1.92
CA HIS A 83 -9.46 -10.20 -2.39
C HIS A 83 -8.02 -9.73 -2.59
N THR A 84 -7.16 -10.05 -1.65
CA THR A 84 -5.72 -9.93 -1.86
C THR A 84 -5.28 -11.16 -2.65
N PRO A 85 -4.90 -11.02 -3.94
CA PRO A 85 -4.41 -12.16 -4.69
C PRO A 85 -3.10 -12.66 -4.06
N ASP A 86 -2.97 -13.96 -3.94
CA ASP A 86 -1.72 -14.59 -3.56
C ASP A 86 -0.79 -14.62 -4.79
N PHE A 87 0.28 -13.84 -4.73
CA PHE A 87 1.24 -13.75 -5.81
C PHE A 87 2.38 -14.72 -5.57
N ASP A 88 2.73 -15.52 -6.57
CA ASP A 88 3.95 -16.32 -6.54
C ASP A 88 5.19 -15.42 -6.51
N VAL A 89 5.85 -15.37 -5.37
CA VAL A 89 7.07 -14.59 -5.15
C VAL A 89 8.36 -15.41 -5.26
N THR A 90 8.29 -16.65 -5.74
CA THR A 90 9.43 -17.58 -5.79
C THR A 90 10.62 -16.97 -6.53
N ASN A 91 10.40 -16.40 -7.72
CA ASN A 91 11.47 -15.76 -8.49
C ASN A 91 12.05 -14.52 -7.77
N ALA A 92 11.19 -13.72 -7.14
CA ALA A 92 11.65 -12.56 -6.37
C ALA A 92 12.49 -12.98 -5.16
N ARG A 93 12.10 -14.04 -4.44
CA ARG A 93 12.89 -14.59 -3.32
C ARG A 93 14.27 -15.03 -3.76
N GLN A 94 14.41 -15.72 -4.89
CA GLN A 94 15.72 -16.13 -5.41
C GLN A 94 16.66 -14.93 -5.63
N VAL A 95 16.14 -13.81 -6.12
CA VAL A 95 16.94 -12.57 -6.28
C VAL A 95 17.28 -11.98 -4.92
N MET A 96 16.32 -11.92 -4.00
CA MET A 96 16.54 -11.41 -2.64
C MET A 96 17.64 -12.20 -1.93
N ASP A 97 17.57 -13.53 -1.98
CA ASP A 97 18.55 -14.42 -1.35
C ASP A 97 19.96 -14.22 -1.96
N ALA A 98 20.05 -14.16 -3.30
CA ALA A 98 21.31 -13.97 -4.01
C ALA A 98 21.92 -12.58 -3.79
N ALA A 99 21.11 -11.58 -3.45
CA ALA A 99 21.54 -10.21 -3.22
C ALA A 99 21.60 -9.83 -1.73
N GLU A 100 21.35 -10.79 -0.83
CA GLU A 100 21.25 -10.58 0.61
C GLU A 100 20.27 -9.45 0.98
N LEU A 101 19.16 -9.37 0.23
CA LEU A 101 18.10 -8.38 0.44
C LEU A 101 16.98 -9.00 1.29
N SER A 102 16.46 -8.20 2.21
CA SER A 102 15.23 -8.53 2.92
C SER A 102 14.13 -7.52 2.57
N PHE A 103 12.88 -8.00 2.49
CA PHE A 103 11.76 -7.11 2.29
C PHE A 103 11.61 -6.18 3.52
N PRO A 104 11.51 -4.86 3.34
CA PRO A 104 11.39 -3.94 4.45
C PRO A 104 10.09 -4.18 5.22
N LYS A 105 10.21 -4.45 6.53
CA LYS A 105 9.03 -4.63 7.38
C LYS A 105 8.24 -3.33 7.46
N LEU A 106 6.93 -3.41 7.26
CA LEU A 106 6.03 -2.27 7.47
C LEU A 106 5.63 -2.23 8.95
N ASP A 107 6.34 -1.40 9.72
CA ASP A 107 6.05 -1.09 11.12
C ASP A 107 5.27 0.23 11.26
N GLN A 108 4.84 0.54 12.48
CA GLN A 108 4.07 1.75 12.78
C GLN A 108 4.81 3.03 12.38
N ASP A 109 6.12 3.11 12.65
CA ASP A 109 6.92 4.29 12.31
C ASP A 109 6.93 4.56 10.81
N ARG A 110 7.00 3.52 9.99
CA ARG A 110 6.93 3.65 8.53
C ARG A 110 5.55 4.03 8.04
N VAL A 111 4.50 3.49 8.64
CA VAL A 111 3.13 3.92 8.34
C VAL A 111 2.97 5.39 8.69
N PHE A 112 3.43 5.84 9.85
CA PHE A 112 3.35 7.23 10.27
C PHE A 112 4.12 8.16 9.33
N LYS A 113 5.34 7.80 8.89
CA LYS A 113 6.08 8.58 7.88
C LYS A 113 5.34 8.73 6.56
N LEU A 114 4.62 7.67 6.13
CA LEU A 114 3.78 7.75 4.93
C LEU A 114 2.60 8.71 5.14
N LEU A 115 1.98 8.67 6.31
CA LEU A 115 0.86 9.56 6.68
C LEU A 115 1.33 11.01 6.83
N ASP A 116 2.48 11.25 7.45
CA ASP A 116 3.12 12.58 7.54
C ASP A 116 3.34 13.16 6.14
N TYR A 117 3.92 12.38 5.24
CA TYR A 117 4.12 12.82 3.86
C TYR A 117 2.81 13.11 3.15
N ALA A 118 1.82 12.21 3.24
CA ALA A 118 0.52 12.39 2.61
C ALA A 118 -0.19 13.66 3.14
N THR A 119 -0.13 13.89 4.45
CA THR A 119 -0.70 15.06 5.11
C THR A 119 0.01 16.35 4.69
N ALA A 120 1.35 16.36 4.68
CA ALA A 120 2.16 17.49 4.23
C ALA A 120 1.88 17.84 2.76
N GLN A 121 1.63 16.83 1.91
CA GLN A 121 1.23 17.01 0.51
C GLN A 121 -0.27 17.26 0.34
N LYS A 122 -1.02 17.45 1.45
CA LYS A 122 -2.48 17.67 1.43
C LYS A 122 -3.22 16.61 0.62
N TRP A 123 -2.79 15.35 0.73
CA TRP A 123 -3.36 14.21 0.00
C TRP A 123 -3.43 14.42 -1.52
N GLY A 124 -2.45 15.13 -2.08
CA GLY A 124 -2.42 15.45 -3.51
C GLY A 124 -3.44 16.50 -3.94
N LYS A 125 -4.14 17.16 -3.02
CA LYS A 125 -5.04 18.28 -3.35
C LYS A 125 -4.21 19.42 -3.94
N LEU A 126 -4.66 19.94 -5.08
CA LEU A 126 -4.02 21.05 -5.77
C LEU A 126 -3.99 22.28 -4.85
N ASN A 127 -2.84 22.90 -4.69
CA ASN A 127 -2.79 24.28 -4.21
C ASN A 127 -3.57 25.13 -5.22
N GLY A 128 -4.45 26.02 -4.76
CA GLY A 128 -5.52 26.70 -5.51
C GLY A 128 -5.19 27.38 -6.84
N ASN A 129 -4.05 27.13 -7.47
CA ASN A 129 -3.63 27.59 -8.78
C ASN A 129 -3.68 26.52 -9.90
N GLY A 130 -4.43 25.45 -9.72
CA GLY A 130 -4.78 24.54 -10.82
C GLY A 130 -3.64 23.76 -11.49
N ARG A 131 -2.41 23.85 -11.02
CA ARG A 131 -1.29 23.09 -11.58
C ARG A 131 -1.14 21.75 -10.85
N LYS A 132 -1.47 20.65 -11.56
CA LYS A 132 -1.03 19.31 -11.17
C LYS A 132 0.49 19.34 -11.13
N THR A 133 1.07 19.08 -9.98
CA THR A 133 2.50 18.74 -9.93
C THR A 133 2.65 17.43 -10.71
N PRO A 134 3.44 17.38 -11.80
CA PRO A 134 3.63 16.12 -12.50
C PRO A 134 4.27 15.14 -11.50
N ALA A 135 3.72 13.94 -11.40
CA ALA A 135 4.39 12.85 -10.74
C ALA A 135 5.79 12.78 -11.38
N ARG A 136 6.83 13.01 -10.59
CA ARG A 136 8.19 12.84 -11.07
C ARG A 136 8.34 11.39 -11.48
N SER A 137 8.51 11.21 -12.80
CA SER A 137 8.93 9.96 -13.43
C SER A 137 10.28 9.50 -12.88
#